data_9d27b43438a1a8ec51eb3ad3ff20e81d
#
_entry.id   9d27b43438a1a8ec51eb3ad3ff20e81d
#
_cell.length_a   1.000
_cell.length_b   1.000
_cell.length_c   1.000
_cell.angle_alpha   90.00
_cell.angle_beta   90.00
_cell.angle_gamma   90.00
#
_symmetry.space_group_name_H-M   'P 1'
#
loop_
_entity.id
_entity.type
_entity.pdbx_description
1 polymer ?
#
loop_
_entity_poly.entity_id
_entity_poly.type
_entity_poly.pdbx_seq_one_letter_code
_entity_poly.pdbx_strand_id
1 'polypeptide(L)'
;MIIEALEMTSSQVNFAALRTSATISVTLSEGRYPTKFLYFFSMCYNTRQSRKKAELEKWLKVETVLKDEQTELELIYFNASGWNHPVMWMVPQEHPHHLVPSMWGLMPGKQKQADYKEYFKNPRTFGGLNAQSEKLFDHFIYRYSWQERRCIIPVDGFFEPHNTKVKVKGKDFKVPFYFHRKDGDPLYLAGIYTVTTDERWTFTILTKPATPLFAKVHNDKKRRPVLIPEDCIDAWLHPGNTQDDVQELIEDDLWEGELEAYPVSKDLYGRKIDSNYPEINEKVEYEEISINF
;
A
#
# COMPACT_ATOMS: atom_id res chain seq x y z
N MET A 1 60.52 7.69 14.28
CA MET A 1 60.21 7.07 15.59
C MET A 1 59.00 6.19 15.33
N ILE A 2 59.27 4.93 15.39
CA ILE A 2 58.57 3.71 15.05
C ILE A 2 57.35 3.55 15.95
N ILE A 3 56.17 3.15 15.43
CA ILE A 3 55.16 2.43 16.22
C ILE A 3 54.67 1.26 15.36
N GLU A 4 54.88 0.09 15.97
CA GLU A 4 54.64 -1.24 15.44
C GLU A 4 53.17 -1.63 15.37
N ALA A 5 52.89 -2.45 14.38
CA ALA A 5 51.70 -3.26 14.28
C ALA A 5 51.72 -4.40 15.29
N LEU A 6 50.58 -4.73 15.87
CA LEU A 6 50.35 -5.98 16.60
C LEU A 6 49.14 -6.70 16.01
N GLU A 7 49.48 -7.72 15.22
CA GLU A 7 48.60 -8.84 14.90
C GLU A 7 48.40 -9.71 16.14
N MET A 8 47.15 -10.08 16.43
CA MET A 8 46.90 -11.18 17.35
C MET A 8 46.09 -12.30 16.67
N THR A 9 46.78 -13.38 16.56
CA THR A 9 46.35 -14.70 16.03
C THR A 9 45.35 -15.40 16.95
N SER A 10 44.49 -16.21 16.28
CA SER A 10 43.57 -17.17 16.85
C SER A 10 44.23 -18.16 17.81
N SER A 11 43.61 -18.39 18.98
CA SER A 11 43.89 -19.56 19.78
C SER A 11 42.65 -20.42 19.97
N GLN A 12 42.81 -21.67 19.59
CA GLN A 12 41.90 -22.78 19.74
C GLN A 12 41.57 -23.04 21.23
N VAL A 13 40.30 -23.24 21.55
CA VAL A 13 39.89 -23.77 22.83
C VAL A 13 39.44 -25.22 22.64
N ASN A 14 40.17 -26.10 23.28
CA ASN A 14 40.01 -27.53 23.33
C ASN A 14 38.88 -27.90 24.31
N PHE A 15 37.84 -28.63 23.86
CA PHE A 15 36.82 -29.23 24.72
C PHE A 15 37.19 -30.69 25.00
N ALA A 16 37.59 -30.93 26.24
CA ALA A 16 37.66 -32.31 26.77
C ALA A 16 36.67 -32.47 27.93
N ALA A 17 35.70 -33.32 27.67
CA ALA A 17 34.96 -34.23 28.53
C ALA A 17 34.58 -33.83 29.99
N LEU A 18 33.27 -33.81 30.21
CA LEU A 18 32.67 -34.46 31.40
C LEU A 18 31.25 -34.97 31.02
N ARG A 19 31.12 -36.30 30.99
CA ARG A 19 29.85 -37.02 30.88
C ARG A 19 29.19 -37.06 32.24
N THR A 20 27.99 -36.49 32.37
CA THR A 20 26.99 -36.94 33.33
C THR A 20 25.65 -36.96 32.62
N SER A 21 25.09 -38.17 32.59
CA SER A 21 23.76 -38.46 32.01
C SER A 21 22.65 -37.83 32.86
N ALA A 22 21.98 -36.86 32.33
CA ALA A 22 20.65 -36.46 32.77
C ALA A 22 19.72 -36.56 31.54
N THR A 23 18.92 -37.61 31.55
CA THR A 23 17.85 -37.82 30.58
C THR A 23 16.77 -36.78 30.84
N ILE A 24 16.78 -35.69 30.08
CA ILE A 24 15.66 -34.76 30.02
C ILE A 24 14.71 -35.29 28.98
N SER A 25 13.65 -35.94 29.38
CA SER A 25 12.51 -36.25 28.56
C SER A 25 11.78 -34.95 28.25
N VAL A 26 12.05 -34.37 27.08
CA VAL A 26 11.25 -33.29 26.51
C VAL A 26 9.99 -33.91 25.93
N THR A 27 8.92 -33.89 26.69
CA THR A 27 7.58 -34.12 26.17
C THR A 27 7.27 -32.95 25.24
N LEU A 28 7.36 -33.20 23.92
CA LEU A 28 6.81 -32.31 22.93
C LEU A 28 5.29 -32.34 23.09
N SER A 29 4.75 -31.39 23.87
CA SER A 29 3.34 -31.07 23.79
C SER A 29 3.09 -30.54 22.38
N GLU A 30 2.29 -31.25 21.61
CA GLU A 30 1.70 -30.77 20.36
C GLU A 30 0.90 -29.49 20.64
N GLY A 31 1.58 -28.38 20.66
CA GLY A 31 0.97 -27.07 20.63
C GLY A 31 0.33 -26.87 19.28
N ARG A 32 -0.96 -27.17 19.16
CA ARG A 32 -1.81 -26.68 18.09
C ARG A 32 -1.66 -25.16 18.08
N TYR A 33 -0.87 -24.64 17.15
CA TYR A 33 -0.94 -23.23 16.83
C TYR A 33 -2.38 -22.93 16.42
N PRO A 34 -3.09 -22.05 17.11
CA PRO A 34 -4.40 -21.65 16.64
C PRO A 34 -4.18 -20.90 15.34
N THR A 35 -4.56 -21.50 14.23
CA THR A 35 -4.75 -20.82 12.94
C THR A 35 -5.90 -19.82 13.06
N LYS A 36 -5.79 -18.87 13.96
CA LYS A 36 -6.49 -17.61 13.85
C LYS A 36 -5.70 -16.74 12.86
N PHE A 37 -5.94 -16.96 11.57
CA PHE A 37 -5.78 -15.91 10.59
C PHE A 37 -6.73 -14.79 11.03
N LEU A 38 -6.23 -13.90 11.88
CA LEU A 38 -6.82 -12.60 12.11
C LEU A 38 -6.71 -11.87 10.76
N TYR A 39 -7.82 -11.86 10.02
CA TYR A 39 -7.99 -11.00 8.88
C TYR A 39 -7.87 -9.55 9.37
N PHE A 40 -6.70 -9.00 9.23
CA PHE A 40 -6.48 -7.57 9.30
C PHE A 40 -7.08 -6.92 8.04
N PHE A 41 -8.40 -6.80 7.97
CA PHE A 41 -9.04 -5.85 7.10
C PHE A 41 -8.81 -4.48 7.70
N SER A 42 -7.82 -3.78 7.21
CA SER A 42 -7.47 -2.49 7.77
C SER A 42 -6.63 -1.72 6.78
N MET A 43 -7.22 -0.68 6.25
CA MET A 43 -6.66 0.34 5.36
C MET A 43 -6.99 0.12 3.88
N CYS A 44 -6.86 1.17 3.07
CA CYS A 44 -7.14 1.21 1.65
C CYS A 44 -6.38 0.11 0.88
N TYR A 45 -7.05 -1.00 0.62
CA TYR A 45 -6.49 -2.12 -0.14
C TYR A 45 -7.14 -2.32 -1.50
N ASN A 46 -8.12 -1.49 -1.83
CA ASN A 46 -8.88 -1.60 -3.06
C ASN A 46 -9.02 -0.22 -3.69
N THR A 47 -8.58 -0.08 -4.93
CA THR A 47 -8.70 1.16 -5.70
C THR A 47 -9.30 0.88 -7.08
N ARG A 48 -9.81 1.93 -7.73
CA ARG A 48 -10.24 1.89 -9.13
C ARG A 48 -9.29 2.73 -9.96
N GLN A 49 -8.64 2.12 -10.97
CA GLN A 49 -7.84 2.81 -11.99
C GLN A 49 -8.32 2.28 -13.34
N SER A 50 -9.46 2.76 -13.80
CA SER A 50 -10.14 2.24 -14.99
C SER A 50 -10.01 3.14 -16.22
N ARG A 51 -9.33 4.28 -16.10
CA ARG A 51 -9.05 5.16 -17.21
C ARG A 51 -7.96 4.58 -18.09
N LYS A 52 -8.13 4.77 -19.41
CA LYS A 52 -7.11 4.38 -20.38
C LYS A 52 -5.84 5.19 -20.19
N LYS A 53 -4.72 4.59 -20.55
CA LYS A 53 -3.41 5.23 -20.52
C LYS A 53 -3.42 6.65 -21.14
N ALA A 54 -3.97 6.80 -22.35
CA ALA A 54 -4.05 8.08 -23.04
C ALA A 54 -4.88 9.16 -22.31
N GLU A 55 -5.87 8.75 -21.52
CA GLU A 55 -6.65 9.67 -20.68
C GLU A 55 -5.83 10.15 -19.49
N LEU A 56 -5.07 9.24 -18.86
CA LEU A 56 -4.17 9.58 -17.74
C LEU A 56 -3.03 10.48 -18.20
N GLU A 57 -2.43 10.21 -19.37
CA GLU A 57 -1.39 11.06 -19.99
C GLU A 57 -1.91 12.49 -20.24
N LYS A 58 -3.10 12.60 -20.79
CA LYS A 58 -3.71 13.91 -21.06
C LYS A 58 -4.00 14.67 -19.78
N TRP A 59 -4.52 14.00 -18.76
CA TRP A 59 -4.89 14.63 -17.49
C TRP A 59 -3.69 15.11 -16.72
N LEU A 60 -2.72 14.21 -16.54
CA LEU A 60 -1.50 14.51 -15.79
C LEU A 60 -0.48 15.33 -16.58
N LYS A 61 -0.72 15.54 -17.89
CA LYS A 61 0.24 16.18 -18.83
C LYS A 61 1.60 15.48 -18.82
N VAL A 62 1.58 14.17 -18.83
CA VAL A 62 2.75 13.28 -18.80
C VAL A 62 2.79 12.38 -20.01
N GLU A 63 3.94 11.75 -20.25
CA GLU A 63 4.11 10.74 -21.31
C GLU A 63 4.38 9.37 -20.68
N THR A 64 3.88 8.32 -21.31
CA THR A 64 4.20 6.96 -20.86
C THR A 64 5.56 6.54 -21.37
N VAL A 65 6.44 6.16 -20.45
CA VAL A 65 7.72 5.52 -20.78
C VAL A 65 7.61 4.03 -20.47
N LEU A 66 7.65 3.25 -21.54
CA LEU A 66 7.62 1.79 -21.48
C LEU A 66 8.92 1.23 -22.03
N LYS A 67 9.41 0.12 -21.45
CA LYS A 67 10.43 -0.69 -22.10
C LYS A 67 9.81 -1.37 -23.33
N ASP A 68 10.60 -1.64 -24.35
CA ASP A 68 10.15 -2.14 -25.66
C ASP A 68 9.15 -3.30 -25.61
N GLU A 69 9.26 -4.17 -24.60
CA GLU A 69 8.36 -5.31 -24.39
C GLU A 69 6.97 -4.93 -23.81
N GLN A 70 6.74 -3.66 -23.46
CA GLN A 70 5.53 -3.17 -22.76
C GLN A 70 4.72 -2.17 -23.58
N THR A 71 5.04 -1.99 -24.85
CA THR A 71 4.54 -0.89 -25.72
C THR A 71 3.01 -0.82 -25.81
N GLU A 72 2.31 -1.95 -25.65
CA GLU A 72 0.84 -2.03 -25.73
C GLU A 72 0.17 -2.29 -24.37
N LEU A 73 0.86 -2.02 -23.25
CA LEU A 73 0.34 -2.30 -21.95
C LEU A 73 -0.85 -1.39 -21.61
N GLU A 74 -2.02 -1.97 -21.44
CA GLU A 74 -3.20 -1.32 -20.88
C GLU A 74 -3.50 -1.90 -19.50
N LEU A 75 -3.43 -1.06 -18.47
CA LEU A 75 -3.68 -1.43 -17.09
C LEU A 75 -5.02 -0.84 -16.67
N ILE A 76 -6.08 -1.63 -16.75
CA ILE A 76 -7.45 -1.22 -16.44
C ILE A 76 -7.96 -2.06 -15.27
N TYR A 77 -8.26 -1.39 -14.17
CA TYR A 77 -8.80 -2.02 -12.98
C TYR A 77 -10.05 -1.32 -12.49
N PHE A 78 -11.16 -2.00 -12.52
CA PHE A 78 -12.40 -1.58 -11.86
C PHE A 78 -12.31 -1.81 -10.35
N ASN A 79 -11.55 -2.83 -9.96
CA ASN A 79 -11.13 -3.12 -8.58
C ASN A 79 -9.70 -3.67 -8.56
N ALA A 80 -8.73 -2.80 -8.36
CA ALA A 80 -7.35 -3.20 -8.08
C ALA A 80 -7.24 -3.56 -6.59
N SER A 81 -7.12 -4.83 -6.29
CA SER A 81 -6.87 -5.29 -4.92
C SER A 81 -5.37 -5.37 -4.65
N GLY A 82 -4.87 -4.61 -3.68
CA GLY A 82 -3.47 -4.66 -3.25
C GLY A 82 -2.99 -6.05 -2.86
N TRP A 83 -3.89 -6.91 -2.38
CA TRP A 83 -3.57 -8.31 -2.05
C TRP A 83 -3.14 -9.15 -3.25
N ASN A 84 -3.52 -8.74 -4.44
CA ASN A 84 -3.13 -9.39 -5.70
C ASN A 84 -1.85 -8.79 -6.29
N HIS A 85 -1.29 -7.76 -5.65
CA HIS A 85 -0.10 -7.04 -6.13
C HIS A 85 -0.22 -6.61 -7.61
N PRO A 86 -1.30 -5.89 -8.00
CA PRO A 86 -1.49 -5.49 -9.39
C PRO A 86 -0.40 -4.54 -9.83
N VAL A 87 -0.08 -4.58 -11.11
CA VAL A 87 0.73 -3.53 -11.75
C VAL A 87 -0.20 -2.40 -12.14
N MET A 88 0.09 -1.19 -11.69
CA MET A 88 -0.74 0.00 -11.88
C MET A 88 0.11 1.16 -12.42
N TRP A 89 -0.54 2.15 -12.98
CA TRP A 89 0.12 3.38 -13.40
C TRP A 89 0.47 4.27 -12.20
N MET A 90 1.69 4.81 -12.19
CA MET A 90 2.12 5.84 -11.24
C MET A 90 3.04 6.87 -11.91
N VAL A 91 3.16 8.05 -11.30
CA VAL A 91 4.14 9.09 -11.67
C VAL A 91 5.20 9.14 -10.57
N PRO A 92 6.46 8.79 -10.83
CA PRO A 92 7.54 8.83 -9.85
C PRO A 92 8.21 10.20 -9.79
N GLN A 93 8.74 10.56 -8.63
CA GLN A 93 9.46 11.81 -8.38
C GLN A 93 10.68 12.00 -9.30
N GLU A 94 11.45 10.96 -9.59
CA GLU A 94 12.63 11.07 -10.44
C GLU A 94 12.30 11.31 -11.92
N HIS A 95 11.03 11.03 -12.31
CA HIS A 95 10.51 11.27 -13.65
C HIS A 95 9.08 11.86 -13.58
N PRO A 96 8.91 13.10 -13.10
CA PRO A 96 7.59 13.67 -12.78
C PRO A 96 6.70 13.89 -14.01
N HIS A 97 7.26 13.79 -15.22
CA HIS A 97 6.53 13.88 -16.48
C HIS A 97 6.31 12.52 -17.14
N HIS A 98 6.55 11.43 -16.43
CA HIS A 98 6.41 10.08 -16.98
C HIS A 98 5.44 9.24 -16.18
N LEU A 99 4.55 8.56 -16.90
CA LEU A 99 3.67 7.52 -16.37
C LEU A 99 4.37 6.17 -16.51
N VAL A 100 4.58 5.48 -15.41
CA VAL A 100 5.30 4.20 -15.39
C VAL A 100 4.47 3.07 -14.78
N PRO A 101 4.56 1.83 -15.30
CA PRO A 101 3.90 0.68 -14.69
C PRO A 101 4.66 0.25 -13.44
N SER A 102 3.95 0.13 -12.32
CA SER A 102 4.54 -0.20 -11.02
C SER A 102 3.68 -1.17 -10.23
N MET A 103 4.30 -2.15 -9.58
CA MET A 103 3.57 -3.14 -8.78
C MET A 103 3.17 -2.56 -7.42
N TRP A 104 1.92 -2.70 -7.06
CA TRP A 104 1.46 -2.35 -5.72
C TRP A 104 1.92 -3.38 -4.68
N GLY A 105 2.87 -2.98 -3.86
CA GLY A 105 3.53 -3.80 -2.85
C GLY A 105 5.00 -3.43 -2.78
N LEU A 106 5.35 -2.53 -1.85
CA LEU A 106 6.73 -2.02 -1.71
C LEU A 106 7.69 -3.14 -1.35
N MET A 107 8.68 -3.36 -2.19
CA MET A 107 9.77 -4.29 -1.96
C MET A 107 11.09 -3.53 -1.77
N PRO A 108 12.01 -4.01 -0.91
CA PRO A 108 13.35 -3.41 -0.83
C PRO A 108 14.07 -3.47 -2.18
N GLY A 109 14.80 -2.41 -2.54
CA GLY A 109 15.53 -2.31 -3.81
C GLY A 109 16.56 -3.43 -4.06
N LYS A 110 17.01 -4.14 -3.03
CA LYS A 110 17.90 -5.32 -3.14
C LYS A 110 17.19 -6.63 -3.52
N GLN A 111 15.87 -6.64 -3.59
CA GLN A 111 15.07 -7.80 -3.99
C GLN A 111 14.81 -7.76 -5.50
N LYS A 112 14.35 -8.88 -6.07
CA LYS A 112 13.80 -8.95 -7.42
C LYS A 112 12.28 -8.90 -7.32
N GLN A 113 11.62 -8.12 -8.18
CA GLN A 113 10.15 -8.09 -8.22
C GLN A 113 9.58 -9.48 -8.57
N ALA A 114 10.26 -10.23 -9.43
CA ALA A 114 9.85 -11.59 -9.78
C ALA A 114 9.65 -12.50 -8.56
N ASP A 115 10.34 -12.23 -7.46
CA ASP A 115 10.26 -13.01 -6.21
C ASP A 115 9.16 -12.50 -5.26
N TYR A 116 8.25 -11.63 -5.69
CA TYR A 116 7.27 -10.96 -4.82
C TYR A 116 6.38 -11.94 -4.05
N LYS A 117 5.97 -13.05 -4.67
CA LYS A 117 5.13 -14.07 -4.03
C LYS A 117 5.83 -14.70 -2.82
N GLU A 118 7.12 -14.97 -2.93
CA GLU A 118 7.91 -15.52 -1.83
C GLU A 118 8.18 -14.44 -0.77
N TYR A 119 8.53 -13.24 -1.19
CA TYR A 119 8.77 -12.12 -0.29
C TYR A 119 7.54 -11.81 0.58
N PHE A 120 6.35 -11.72 0.00
CA PHE A 120 5.11 -11.39 0.73
C PHE A 120 4.46 -12.56 1.47
N LYS A 121 4.97 -13.79 1.35
CA LYS A 121 4.58 -14.90 2.25
C LYS A 121 5.03 -14.66 3.69
N ASN A 122 6.09 -13.89 3.90
CA ASN A 122 6.56 -13.57 5.23
C ASN A 122 5.61 -12.58 5.93
N PRO A 123 4.98 -12.93 7.09
CA PRO A 123 4.08 -12.05 7.79
C PRO A 123 4.69 -10.69 8.20
N ARG A 124 6.01 -10.61 8.31
CA ARG A 124 6.72 -9.36 8.66
C ARG A 124 6.76 -8.37 7.50
N THR A 125 6.51 -8.80 6.25
CA THR A 125 6.51 -7.98 5.06
C THR A 125 5.13 -7.51 4.63
N PHE A 126 4.09 -7.84 5.38
CA PHE A 126 2.70 -7.41 5.17
C PHE A 126 2.50 -5.89 5.03
N GLY A 127 3.47 -5.11 5.49
CA GLY A 127 3.44 -3.65 5.40
C GLY A 127 3.70 -3.04 4.03
N GLY A 128 3.93 -3.86 3.00
CA GLY A 128 4.26 -3.35 1.67
C GLY A 128 3.11 -2.67 0.93
N LEU A 129 1.86 -2.88 1.32
CA LEU A 129 0.68 -2.34 0.63
C LEU A 129 0.35 -0.92 1.05
N ASN A 130 0.54 -0.59 2.33
CA ASN A 130 0.27 0.74 2.86
C ASN A 130 1.38 1.16 3.83
N ALA A 131 1.79 2.42 3.74
CA ALA A 131 2.71 3.05 4.67
C ALA A 131 1.98 4.08 5.53
N GLN A 132 2.17 4.03 6.84
CA GLN A 132 1.62 5.04 7.75
C GLN A 132 2.47 6.31 7.64
N SER A 133 1.85 7.45 7.33
CA SER A 133 2.55 8.73 7.20
C SER A 133 3.27 9.13 8.49
N GLU A 134 2.71 8.80 9.63
CA GLU A 134 3.28 9.07 10.95
C GLU A 134 4.61 8.32 11.20
N LYS A 135 4.91 7.32 10.36
CA LYS A 135 6.14 6.52 10.44
C LYS A 135 7.05 6.71 9.22
N LEU A 136 6.69 7.62 8.33
CA LEU A 136 7.35 7.79 7.05
C LEU A 136 8.85 8.07 7.19
N PHE A 137 9.19 8.91 8.15
CA PHE A 137 10.56 9.41 8.32
C PHE A 137 11.45 8.47 9.14
N ASP A 138 10.88 7.69 10.05
CA ASP A 138 11.63 6.88 11.01
C ASP A 138 11.64 5.39 10.67
N HIS A 139 10.65 4.90 9.91
CA HIS A 139 10.52 3.48 9.63
C HIS A 139 11.62 3.00 8.69
N PHE A 140 12.32 1.94 9.05
CA PHE A 140 13.50 1.43 8.36
C PHE A 140 13.31 1.11 6.87
N ILE A 141 12.06 0.83 6.42
CA ILE A 141 11.74 0.59 5.01
C ILE A 141 11.50 1.92 4.26
N TYR A 142 10.86 2.92 4.92
CA TYR A 142 10.35 4.12 4.25
C TYR A 142 11.31 5.31 4.29
N ARG A 143 12.14 5.41 5.34
CA ARG A 143 12.98 6.57 5.64
C ARG A 143 13.93 7.03 4.52
N TYR A 144 14.28 6.14 3.59
CA TYR A 144 15.11 6.49 2.44
C TYR A 144 14.28 6.84 1.20
N SER A 145 13.00 6.44 1.17
CA SER A 145 12.12 6.66 0.03
C SER A 145 11.41 8.02 0.10
N TRP A 146 11.22 8.59 1.28
CA TRP A 146 10.50 9.85 1.40
C TRP A 146 11.23 11.04 0.76
N GLN A 147 12.55 11.02 0.69
CA GLN A 147 13.36 12.10 0.11
C GLN A 147 13.36 12.07 -1.42
N GLU A 148 13.62 10.91 -2.02
CA GLU A 148 13.94 10.78 -3.43
C GLU A 148 12.97 9.90 -4.22
N ARG A 149 12.02 9.27 -3.55
CA ARG A 149 11.16 8.24 -4.14
C ARG A 149 9.70 8.38 -3.75
N ARG A 150 9.21 9.61 -3.75
CA ARG A 150 7.78 9.87 -3.68
C ARG A 150 7.14 9.63 -5.03
N CYS A 151 5.87 9.29 -5.05
CA CYS A 151 5.12 9.09 -6.27
C CYS A 151 3.65 9.49 -6.09
N ILE A 152 2.96 9.58 -7.21
CA ILE A 152 1.52 9.75 -7.28
C ILE A 152 0.93 8.56 -8.01
N ILE A 153 -0.15 8.00 -7.46
CA ILE A 153 -0.94 6.96 -8.08
C ILE A 153 -2.30 7.58 -8.46
N PRO A 154 -2.54 7.87 -9.76
CA PRO A 154 -3.82 8.39 -10.22
C PRO A 154 -4.86 7.28 -10.16
N VAL A 155 -6.03 7.55 -9.56
CA VAL A 155 -7.14 6.59 -9.45
C VAL A 155 -8.47 7.29 -9.68
N ASP A 156 -9.47 6.55 -10.16
CA ASP A 156 -10.84 7.07 -10.27
C ASP A 156 -11.51 7.17 -8.90
N GLY A 157 -11.04 6.36 -7.96
CA GLY A 157 -11.53 6.31 -6.59
C GLY A 157 -10.95 5.12 -5.84
N PHE A 158 -11.39 4.95 -4.60
CA PHE A 158 -10.95 3.86 -3.74
C PHE A 158 -12.10 3.33 -2.88
N PHE A 159 -11.89 2.15 -2.31
CA PHE A 159 -12.93 1.47 -1.52
C PHE A 159 -12.47 1.28 -0.08
N GLU A 160 -13.36 1.62 0.86
CA GLU A 160 -13.12 1.42 2.29
C GLU A 160 -14.25 0.63 2.95
N PRO A 161 -13.93 -0.27 3.91
CA PRO A 161 -14.93 -1.08 4.56
C PRO A 161 -15.64 -0.32 5.69
N HIS A 162 -16.97 -0.34 5.67
CA HIS A 162 -17.81 0.04 6.80
C HIS A 162 -18.23 -1.20 7.58
N ASN A 163 -17.95 -1.24 8.89
CA ASN A 163 -18.46 -2.29 9.76
C ASN A 163 -19.86 -1.90 10.26
N THR A 164 -20.88 -2.61 9.82
CA THR A 164 -22.28 -2.36 10.21
C THR A 164 -22.56 -2.70 11.67
N LYS A 165 -21.63 -3.37 12.38
CA LYS A 165 -21.80 -3.98 13.70
C LYS A 165 -22.81 -5.14 13.75
N VAL A 166 -23.48 -5.46 12.65
CA VAL A 166 -24.31 -6.65 12.50
C VAL A 166 -23.42 -7.88 12.27
N LYS A 167 -23.79 -9.00 12.85
CA LYS A 167 -23.07 -10.26 12.63
C LYS A 167 -23.84 -11.19 11.70
N VAL A 168 -23.19 -11.59 10.62
CA VAL A 168 -23.71 -12.61 9.70
C VAL A 168 -22.85 -13.86 9.81
N LYS A 169 -23.45 -14.98 10.19
CA LYS A 169 -22.75 -16.26 10.44
C LYS A 169 -21.57 -16.10 11.42
N GLY A 170 -21.74 -15.30 12.49
CA GLY A 170 -20.77 -15.05 13.53
C GLY A 170 -19.61 -14.11 13.17
N LYS A 171 -19.61 -13.52 11.97
CA LYS A 171 -18.61 -12.54 11.51
C LYS A 171 -19.25 -11.18 11.35
N ASP A 172 -18.45 -10.12 11.57
CA ASP A 172 -18.91 -8.76 11.33
C ASP A 172 -19.25 -8.59 9.84
N PHE A 173 -20.44 -8.07 9.58
CA PHE A 173 -20.88 -7.74 8.24
C PHE A 173 -20.27 -6.39 7.85
N LYS A 174 -19.43 -6.41 6.82
CA LYS A 174 -18.77 -5.22 6.29
C LYS A 174 -19.32 -4.90 4.92
N VAL A 175 -19.65 -3.65 4.72
CA VAL A 175 -20.12 -3.11 3.44
C VAL A 175 -19.02 -2.22 2.86
N PRO A 176 -18.61 -2.43 1.61
CA PRO A 176 -17.65 -1.53 0.96
C PRO A 176 -18.33 -0.21 0.59
N PHE A 177 -17.62 0.89 0.80
CA PHE A 177 -17.97 2.22 0.32
C PHE A 177 -16.97 2.63 -0.75
N TYR A 178 -17.48 3.17 -1.85
CA TYR A 178 -16.68 3.77 -2.91
C TYR A 178 -16.56 5.27 -2.67
N PHE A 179 -15.32 5.76 -2.67
CA PHE A 179 -14.96 7.17 -2.56
C PHE A 179 -14.43 7.66 -3.90
N HIS A 180 -14.95 8.77 -4.38
CA HIS A 180 -14.50 9.44 -5.60
C HIS A 180 -14.71 10.96 -5.49
N ARG A 181 -14.16 11.73 -6.42
CA ARG A 181 -14.43 13.17 -6.53
C ARG A 181 -15.83 13.41 -7.10
N LYS A 182 -16.50 14.44 -6.59
CA LYS A 182 -17.86 14.86 -7.02
C LYS A 182 -17.89 15.33 -8.48
N ASP A 183 -16.79 15.94 -8.96
CA ASP A 183 -16.63 16.42 -10.34
C ASP A 183 -16.28 15.31 -11.33
N GLY A 184 -15.96 14.11 -10.83
CA GLY A 184 -15.56 12.96 -11.65
C GLY A 184 -14.10 12.96 -12.08
N ASP A 185 -13.30 13.93 -11.64
CA ASP A 185 -11.86 13.97 -11.89
C ASP A 185 -11.10 12.92 -11.07
N PRO A 186 -9.89 12.52 -11.47
CA PRO A 186 -9.12 11.53 -10.75
C PRO A 186 -8.70 12.02 -9.36
N LEU A 187 -8.49 11.07 -8.46
CA LEU A 187 -7.81 11.27 -7.19
C LEU A 187 -6.32 10.90 -7.36
N TYR A 188 -5.47 11.61 -6.65
CA TYR A 188 -4.03 11.39 -6.68
C TYR A 188 -3.57 10.88 -5.31
N LEU A 189 -3.39 9.57 -5.20
CA LEU A 189 -2.93 8.95 -3.96
C LEU A 189 -1.44 9.21 -3.80
N ALA A 190 -1.05 9.76 -2.65
CA ALA A 190 0.36 9.87 -2.29
C ALA A 190 0.97 8.49 -2.05
N GLY A 191 2.16 8.28 -2.55
CA GLY A 191 2.91 7.05 -2.36
C GLY A 191 4.41 7.26 -2.26
N ILE A 192 5.09 6.20 -1.91
CA ILE A 192 6.53 6.05 -2.07
C ILE A 192 6.82 4.78 -2.84
N TYR A 193 7.95 4.76 -3.54
CA TYR A 193 8.32 3.63 -4.38
C TYR A 193 9.77 3.17 -4.16
N THR A 194 10.10 2.02 -4.72
CA THR A 194 11.46 1.51 -4.86
C THR A 194 11.63 0.90 -6.25
N VAL A 195 12.87 0.86 -6.72
CA VAL A 195 13.26 0.12 -7.91
C VAL A 195 14.03 -1.11 -7.46
N THR A 196 13.62 -2.28 -7.91
CA THR A 196 14.21 -3.57 -7.55
C THR A 196 15.43 -3.89 -8.41
N THR A 197 16.20 -4.94 -8.07
CA THR A 197 17.43 -5.32 -8.80
C THR A 197 17.19 -5.79 -10.23
N ASP A 198 15.95 -6.18 -10.57
CA ASP A 198 15.49 -6.49 -11.92
C ASP A 198 14.84 -5.28 -12.61
N GLU A 199 15.18 -4.07 -12.14
CA GLU A 199 14.77 -2.77 -12.69
C GLU A 199 13.24 -2.62 -12.81
N ARG A 200 12.49 -3.17 -11.85
CA ARG A 200 11.03 -3.05 -11.76
C ARG A 200 10.65 -2.08 -10.64
N TRP A 201 9.58 -1.36 -10.88
CA TRP A 201 9.04 -0.40 -9.92
C TRP A 201 8.06 -1.07 -8.99
N THR A 202 8.15 -0.76 -7.70
CA THR A 202 7.18 -1.19 -6.70
C THR A 202 6.80 -0.03 -5.81
N PHE A 203 5.53 0.11 -5.44
CA PHE A 203 5.04 1.24 -4.64
C PHE A 203 4.18 0.80 -3.46
N THR A 204 4.01 1.72 -2.53
CA THR A 204 3.03 1.64 -1.43
C THR A 204 2.27 2.95 -1.32
N ILE A 205 1.00 2.87 -0.90
CA ILE A 205 0.15 4.05 -0.69
C ILE A 205 0.38 4.60 0.72
N LEU A 206 0.51 5.91 0.86
CA LEU A 206 0.54 6.57 2.16
C LEU A 206 -0.87 6.67 2.73
N THR A 207 -0.96 6.39 4.03
CA THR A 207 -2.21 6.53 4.78
C THR A 207 -1.98 7.37 6.02
N LYS A 208 -3.02 8.11 6.45
CA LYS A 208 -3.03 8.92 7.67
C LYS A 208 -4.28 8.65 8.51
N PRO A 209 -4.37 9.15 9.75
CA PRO A 209 -5.59 9.06 10.54
C PRO A 209 -6.79 9.63 9.78
N ALA A 210 -7.94 8.98 9.90
CA ALA A 210 -9.17 9.44 9.26
C ALA A 210 -9.68 10.71 9.94
N THR A 211 -10.15 11.66 9.13
CA THR A 211 -10.96 12.77 9.58
C THR A 211 -12.30 12.27 10.13
N PRO A 212 -13.09 13.08 10.87
CA PRO A 212 -14.37 12.64 11.40
C PRO A 212 -15.33 12.06 10.36
N LEU A 213 -15.32 12.59 9.13
CA LEU A 213 -16.18 12.13 8.05
C LEU A 213 -15.73 10.74 7.54
N PHE A 214 -14.45 10.57 7.23
CA PHE A 214 -13.90 9.27 6.87
C PHE A 214 -14.08 8.22 7.97
N ALA A 215 -13.95 8.63 9.25
CA ALA A 215 -14.12 7.74 10.39
C ALA A 215 -15.56 7.21 10.56
N LYS A 216 -16.58 7.88 9.99
CA LYS A 216 -17.94 7.35 9.94
C LYS A 216 -18.01 6.11 9.04
N VAL A 217 -17.33 6.13 7.90
CA VAL A 217 -17.27 5.00 6.97
C VAL A 217 -16.25 3.97 7.45
N HIS A 218 -14.98 4.32 7.53
CA HIS A 218 -13.93 3.40 7.98
C HIS A 218 -13.88 3.36 9.53
N ASN A 219 -14.93 2.89 10.13
CA ASN A 219 -15.20 2.99 11.56
C ASN A 219 -14.41 2.02 12.46
N ASP A 220 -13.75 1.01 11.88
CA ASP A 220 -12.90 0.07 12.64
C ASP A 220 -11.49 0.60 12.89
N LYS A 221 -10.80 1.03 11.84
CA LYS A 221 -9.38 1.42 11.89
C LYS A 221 -9.15 2.92 11.81
N LYS A 222 -10.14 3.66 11.35
CA LYS A 222 -10.14 5.12 11.28
C LYS A 222 -8.90 5.66 10.57
N ARG A 223 -8.66 5.16 9.38
CA ARG A 223 -7.58 5.62 8.50
C ARG A 223 -8.12 5.94 7.12
N ARG A 224 -7.38 6.75 6.37
CA ARG A 224 -7.67 7.09 4.98
C ARG A 224 -6.37 7.22 4.18
N PRO A 225 -6.39 7.11 2.86
CA PRO A 225 -5.23 7.48 2.05
C PRO A 225 -4.94 8.97 2.16
N VAL A 226 -3.68 9.35 1.92
CA VAL A 226 -3.28 10.74 1.69
C VAL A 226 -3.58 11.07 0.24
N LEU A 227 -4.35 12.14 0.01
CA LEU A 227 -4.83 12.57 -1.30
C LEU A 227 -4.16 13.91 -1.65
N ILE A 228 -3.29 13.92 -2.64
CA ILE A 228 -2.62 15.15 -3.07
C ILE A 228 -3.57 15.95 -3.99
N PRO A 229 -3.83 17.24 -3.71
CA PRO A 229 -4.54 18.11 -4.63
C PRO A 229 -3.80 18.23 -5.97
N GLU A 230 -4.52 18.43 -7.06
CA GLU A 230 -3.92 18.48 -8.40
C GLU A 230 -2.86 19.59 -8.52
N ASP A 231 -3.11 20.75 -7.96
CA ASP A 231 -2.20 21.89 -7.93
C ASP A 231 -0.98 21.71 -7.01
N CYS A 232 -1.01 20.70 -6.13
CA CYS A 232 0.10 20.34 -5.24
C CYS A 232 0.95 19.16 -5.78
N ILE A 233 0.65 18.61 -6.96
CA ILE A 233 1.39 17.46 -7.53
C ILE A 233 2.87 17.80 -7.72
N ASP A 234 3.17 18.94 -8.33
CA ASP A 234 4.56 19.37 -8.57
C ASP A 234 5.31 19.60 -7.25
N ALA A 235 4.63 20.19 -6.25
CA ALA A 235 5.18 20.36 -4.92
C ALA A 235 5.46 19.00 -4.24
N TRP A 236 4.52 18.05 -4.32
CA TRP A 236 4.72 16.70 -3.78
C TRP A 236 5.91 15.98 -4.42
N LEU A 237 6.10 16.10 -5.73
CA LEU A 237 7.17 15.43 -6.48
C LEU A 237 8.49 16.23 -6.49
N HIS A 238 8.54 17.42 -5.89
CA HIS A 238 9.74 18.27 -5.91
C HIS A 238 10.92 17.63 -5.16
N PRO A 239 12.10 17.43 -5.79
CA PRO A 239 13.21 16.69 -5.18
C PRO A 239 13.89 17.41 -4.01
N GLY A 240 13.68 18.72 -3.87
CA GLY A 240 14.29 19.54 -2.82
C GLY A 240 13.49 19.63 -1.52
N ASN A 241 12.36 18.92 -1.39
CA ASN A 241 11.54 19.00 -0.21
C ASN A 241 12.27 18.56 1.05
N THR A 242 12.15 19.35 2.09
CA THR A 242 12.53 19.00 3.46
C THR A 242 11.51 18.06 4.08
N GLN A 243 11.81 17.54 5.26
CA GLN A 243 10.85 16.73 6.02
C GLN A 243 9.60 17.55 6.38
N ASP A 244 9.77 18.82 6.73
CA ASP A 244 8.68 19.72 7.10
C ASP A 244 7.76 19.98 5.89
N ASP A 245 8.33 20.22 4.70
CA ASP A 245 7.55 20.39 3.47
C ASP A 245 6.71 19.16 3.14
N VAL A 246 7.28 17.96 3.27
CA VAL A 246 6.56 16.71 3.03
C VAL A 246 5.47 16.49 4.08
N GLN A 247 5.73 16.84 5.34
CA GLN A 247 4.75 16.74 6.42
C GLN A 247 3.58 17.70 6.19
N GLU A 248 3.85 18.94 5.78
CA GLU A 248 2.82 19.95 5.46
C GLU A 248 1.91 19.47 4.32
N LEU A 249 2.50 18.96 3.22
CA LEU A 249 1.75 18.39 2.09
C LEU A 249 0.89 17.18 2.47
N ILE A 250 1.31 16.39 3.46
CA ILE A 250 0.52 15.29 3.99
C ILE A 250 -0.64 15.79 4.85
N GLU A 251 -0.44 16.86 5.63
CA GLU A 251 -1.45 17.43 6.52
C GLU A 251 -2.50 18.22 5.75
N ASP A 252 -2.06 19.02 4.79
CA ASP A 252 -2.90 19.89 3.93
C ASP A 252 -3.31 19.16 2.64
N ASP A 253 -3.74 17.91 2.76
CA ASP A 253 -4.20 17.12 1.63
C ASP A 253 -5.64 17.49 1.19
N LEU A 254 -6.09 16.90 0.07
CA LEU A 254 -7.38 17.21 -0.55
C LEU A 254 -8.52 17.28 0.47
N TRP A 255 -9.26 18.38 0.43
CA TRP A 255 -10.39 18.60 1.31
C TRP A 255 -11.50 17.58 1.07
N GLU A 256 -11.92 16.89 2.13
CA GLU A 256 -12.91 15.81 2.04
C GLU A 256 -14.29 16.26 1.52
N GLY A 257 -14.60 17.56 1.58
CA GLY A 257 -15.82 18.11 1.00
C GLY A 257 -15.92 18.00 -0.52
N GLU A 258 -14.82 17.75 -1.22
CA GLU A 258 -14.79 17.47 -2.66
C GLU A 258 -15.15 16.02 -2.99
N LEU A 259 -15.22 15.15 -1.99
CA LEU A 259 -15.49 13.75 -2.17
C LEU A 259 -16.96 13.42 -2.01
N GLU A 260 -17.38 12.39 -2.70
CA GLU A 260 -18.61 11.66 -2.47
C GLU A 260 -18.27 10.21 -2.08
N ALA A 261 -19.11 9.63 -1.20
CA ALA A 261 -18.98 8.23 -0.85
C ALA A 261 -20.35 7.58 -0.71
N TYR A 262 -20.47 6.36 -1.23
CA TYR A 262 -21.70 5.57 -1.13
C TYR A 262 -21.39 4.07 -1.05
N PRO A 263 -22.29 3.26 -0.48
CA PRO A 263 -22.11 1.83 -0.40
C PRO A 263 -22.24 1.17 -1.77
N VAL A 264 -21.41 0.15 -2.01
CA VAL A 264 -21.36 -0.62 -3.26
C VAL A 264 -21.49 -2.13 -2.97
N SER A 265 -21.50 -2.96 -4.02
CA SER A 265 -21.69 -4.40 -3.86
C SER A 265 -20.66 -5.04 -2.92
N LYS A 266 -21.13 -5.86 -1.96
CA LYS A 266 -20.28 -6.70 -1.10
C LYS A 266 -19.43 -7.70 -1.88
N ASP A 267 -19.70 -7.91 -3.15
CA ASP A 267 -18.92 -8.75 -4.04
C ASP A 267 -17.48 -8.26 -4.20
N LEU A 268 -17.23 -6.97 -3.92
CA LEU A 268 -15.89 -6.38 -3.84
C LEU A 268 -14.93 -7.20 -2.94
N TYR A 269 -15.46 -7.76 -1.84
CA TYR A 269 -14.67 -8.58 -0.91
C TYR A 269 -14.92 -10.09 -1.09
N GLY A 270 -15.62 -10.47 -2.15
CA GLY A 270 -15.94 -11.85 -2.47
C GLY A 270 -14.71 -12.63 -2.93
N ARG A 271 -14.33 -13.71 -2.22
CA ARG A 271 -13.16 -14.52 -2.57
C ARG A 271 -13.35 -15.41 -3.80
N LYS A 272 -14.60 -15.67 -4.17
CA LYS A 272 -14.98 -16.60 -5.25
C LYS A 272 -15.48 -15.88 -6.49
N ILE A 273 -15.59 -14.57 -6.42
CA ILE A 273 -16.11 -13.71 -7.47
C ILE A 273 -14.96 -12.85 -7.96
N ASP A 274 -14.77 -12.81 -9.27
CA ASP A 274 -13.93 -11.77 -9.84
C ASP A 274 -14.68 -10.44 -9.71
N SER A 275 -14.15 -9.56 -8.89
CA SER A 275 -14.72 -8.24 -8.63
C SER A 275 -14.17 -7.15 -9.54
N ASN A 276 -13.40 -7.53 -10.57
CA ASN A 276 -12.83 -6.58 -11.53
C ASN A 276 -13.76 -6.37 -12.74
N TYR A 277 -14.96 -5.86 -12.51
CA TYR A 277 -15.94 -5.56 -13.56
C TYR A 277 -16.47 -4.12 -13.42
N PRO A 278 -16.96 -3.49 -14.52
CA PRO A 278 -17.29 -2.06 -14.55
C PRO A 278 -18.27 -1.61 -13.47
N GLU A 279 -19.31 -2.41 -13.21
CA GLU A 279 -20.45 -2.07 -12.34
C GLU A 279 -20.12 -2.25 -10.85
N ILE A 280 -18.92 -2.69 -10.48
CA ILE A 280 -18.55 -2.96 -9.07
C ILE A 280 -18.67 -1.73 -8.17
N ASN A 281 -18.60 -0.54 -8.74
CA ASN A 281 -18.75 0.73 -8.03
C ASN A 281 -20.16 1.33 -8.13
N GLU A 282 -21.14 0.61 -8.65
CA GLU A 282 -22.53 1.07 -8.62
C GLU A 282 -23.07 1.11 -7.20
N LYS A 283 -23.85 2.14 -6.93
CA LYS A 283 -24.49 2.33 -5.61
C LYS A 283 -25.47 1.22 -5.29
N VAL A 284 -25.33 0.64 -4.10
CA VAL A 284 -26.23 -0.39 -3.57
C VAL A 284 -26.78 0.06 -2.22
N GLU A 285 -28.07 -0.08 -2.02
CA GLU A 285 -28.72 0.21 -0.73
C GLU A 285 -28.62 -0.99 0.21
N TYR A 286 -28.35 -0.72 1.48
CA TYR A 286 -28.31 -1.71 2.56
C TYR A 286 -29.15 -1.23 3.73
N GLU A 287 -30.09 -2.05 4.19
CA GLU A 287 -30.95 -1.74 5.34
C GLU A 287 -30.16 -1.50 6.64
N GLU A 288 -28.97 -2.15 6.75
CA GLU A 288 -28.10 -2.05 7.91
C GLU A 288 -27.27 -0.75 7.96
N ILE A 289 -27.41 0.12 6.96
CA ILE A 289 -26.62 1.36 6.85
C ILE A 289 -27.54 2.57 6.91
N SER A 290 -27.27 3.44 7.87
CA SER A 290 -27.91 4.76 8.00
C SER A 290 -26.88 5.89 7.99
N ILE A 291 -25.87 5.83 7.10
CA ILE A 291 -24.84 6.85 6.98
C ILE A 291 -25.14 7.72 5.76
N ASN A 292 -25.29 9.03 6.00
CA ASN A 292 -25.22 10.04 4.97
C ASN A 292 -23.80 10.63 4.96
N PHE A 293 -23.15 10.56 3.81
CA PHE A 293 -21.83 11.12 3.55
C PHE A 293 -21.92 12.45 2.80
#